data_9bf307e773dbd4129617d2ab2f2ec2d8
#
_entry.id   9bf307e773dbd4129617d2ab2f2ec2d8
#
_cell.length_a   1.000
_cell.length_b   1.000
_cell.length_c   1.000
_cell.angle_alpha   90.00
_cell.angle_beta   90.00
_cell.angle_gamma   90.00
#
_symmetry.space_group_name_H-M   'P 1'
#
loop_
_entity.id
_entity.type
_entity.pdbx_description
1 polymer ?
#
loop_
_entity_poly.entity_id
_entity_poly.type
_entity_poly.pdbx_seq_one_letter_code
_entity_poly.pdbx_strand_id
1 'polypeptide(L)'
;RDAQESRGLGDVYKRQYCAKADFVFNLAGVNRPKVESEFMAGNFGFASTLLDTLKAHGNTCPVMLSSSIQATLIGRYGKSDYGKSKLAGEELFFEYSKTTGAPVLVYRFPNLFGKWCRPNYNSAVATFCNNIAHDLPIRVNDPSVVMHLVYIDDVVDELISALGGREHRNGDYCEVPVVHTITLGGIVELIRSFRQMPGTLSVPDLSDAFTKKLYSTYLSYLPEERFSYPLKMNVDDRGSFTEIIRTSDRGQFSVNISKPGVTKGQHWHHTKNEKFVVVSGHGLIPVSYTHLRAHETPEHL
;
A
#
# COMPACT_ATOMS: atom_id res chain seq x y z
N ARG A 1 -9.44 -19.66 -12.33
CA ARG A 1 -10.31 -20.35 -13.31
C ARG A 1 -9.54 -20.46 -14.61
N ASP A 2 -9.35 -21.69 -15.08
CA ASP A 2 -8.52 -22.02 -16.21
C ASP A 2 -9.04 -21.39 -17.49
N ALA A 3 -8.17 -20.65 -18.17
CA ALA A 3 -8.47 -19.95 -19.41
C ALA A 3 -8.82 -20.88 -20.61
N GLN A 4 -8.83 -22.17 -20.40
CA GLN A 4 -8.96 -23.16 -21.46
C GLN A 4 -10.40 -23.70 -21.68
N GLU A 5 -11.31 -23.55 -20.72
CA GLU A 5 -12.68 -24.06 -20.85
C GLU A 5 -13.70 -23.07 -21.44
N SER A 6 -13.31 -21.84 -21.79
CA SER A 6 -14.26 -20.79 -22.16
C SER A 6 -14.22 -20.29 -23.61
N ARG A 7 -13.55 -20.99 -24.55
CA ARG A 7 -13.34 -20.43 -25.90
C ARG A 7 -14.64 -20.22 -26.71
N GLY A 8 -15.73 -20.90 -26.41
CA GLY A 8 -17.04 -20.70 -27.10
C GLY A 8 -17.99 -19.79 -26.30
N LEU A 9 -18.23 -20.11 -25.03
CA LEU A 9 -19.09 -19.29 -24.15
C LEU A 9 -18.48 -17.91 -23.82
N GLY A 10 -17.16 -17.86 -23.64
CA GLY A 10 -16.46 -16.61 -23.35
C GLY A 10 -16.63 -15.54 -24.43
N ASP A 11 -16.68 -15.92 -25.70
CA ASP A 11 -16.83 -14.99 -26.83
C ASP A 11 -18.27 -14.48 -26.97
N VAL A 12 -19.27 -15.29 -26.66
CA VAL A 12 -20.68 -14.87 -26.63
C VAL A 12 -20.92 -13.86 -25.52
N TYR A 13 -20.41 -14.13 -24.32
CA TYR A 13 -20.52 -13.19 -23.18
C TYR A 13 -19.75 -11.88 -23.41
N LYS A 14 -18.57 -11.94 -23.99
CA LYS A 14 -17.79 -10.71 -24.35
C LYS A 14 -18.60 -9.82 -25.30
N ARG A 15 -19.21 -10.39 -26.35
CA ARG A 15 -20.06 -9.64 -27.29
C ARG A 15 -21.25 -9.00 -26.60
N GLN A 16 -21.94 -9.76 -25.74
CA GLN A 16 -23.11 -9.25 -25.00
C GLN A 16 -22.73 -8.11 -24.04
N TYR A 17 -21.61 -8.24 -23.34
CA TYR A 17 -21.15 -7.19 -22.43
C TYR A 17 -20.67 -5.96 -23.18
N CYS A 18 -19.91 -6.12 -24.26
CA CYS A 18 -19.49 -4.98 -25.09
C CYS A 18 -20.66 -4.22 -25.70
N ALA A 19 -21.76 -4.89 -26.03
CA ALA A 19 -22.97 -4.22 -26.55
C ALA A 19 -23.69 -3.35 -25.52
N LYS A 20 -23.54 -3.64 -24.22
CA LYS A 20 -24.29 -3.02 -23.12
C LYS A 20 -23.44 -2.24 -22.13
N ALA A 21 -22.13 -2.20 -22.32
CA ALA A 21 -21.23 -1.54 -21.39
C ALA A 21 -21.41 -0.03 -21.41
N ASP A 22 -21.49 0.58 -20.24
CA ASP A 22 -21.46 2.05 -20.06
C ASP A 22 -20.02 2.55 -19.82
N PHE A 23 -19.12 1.67 -19.42
CA PHE A 23 -17.70 1.92 -19.23
C PHE A 23 -16.91 0.61 -19.28
N VAL A 24 -15.70 0.62 -19.82
CA VAL A 24 -14.84 -0.57 -19.87
C VAL A 24 -13.48 -0.29 -19.22
N PHE A 25 -13.13 -1.10 -18.21
CA PHE A 25 -11.79 -1.14 -17.64
C PHE A 25 -10.98 -2.26 -18.26
N ASN A 26 -10.06 -1.96 -19.15
CA ASN A 26 -9.12 -2.96 -19.66
C ASN A 26 -7.90 -3.06 -18.72
N LEU A 27 -8.04 -3.95 -17.73
CA LEU A 27 -6.96 -4.30 -16.78
C LEU A 27 -6.19 -5.55 -17.23
N ALA A 28 -6.62 -6.20 -18.31
CA ALA A 28 -5.98 -7.40 -18.82
C ALA A 28 -4.61 -7.09 -19.39
N GLY A 29 -3.66 -8.00 -19.16
CA GLY A 29 -2.33 -7.86 -19.73
C GLY A 29 -1.41 -9.01 -19.31
N VAL A 30 -0.44 -9.32 -20.18
CA VAL A 30 0.63 -10.28 -19.94
C VAL A 30 1.88 -9.52 -19.55
N ASN A 31 2.48 -9.90 -18.41
CA ASN A 31 3.68 -9.23 -17.88
C ASN A 31 4.84 -10.21 -17.57
N ARG A 32 4.58 -11.52 -17.59
CA ARG A 32 5.60 -12.60 -17.47
C ARG A 32 5.19 -13.79 -18.35
N PRO A 33 5.36 -13.67 -19.68
CA PRO A 33 5.04 -14.72 -20.61
C PRO A 33 6.08 -15.86 -20.54
N LYS A 34 5.71 -17.01 -21.07
CA LYS A 34 6.63 -18.13 -21.28
C LYS A 34 7.50 -17.90 -22.53
N VAL A 35 6.93 -17.27 -23.54
CA VAL A 35 7.59 -16.87 -24.78
C VAL A 35 7.27 -15.41 -25.09
N GLU A 36 8.25 -14.70 -25.65
CA GLU A 36 8.19 -13.25 -25.86
C GLU A 36 7.02 -12.78 -26.72
N SER A 37 6.62 -13.61 -27.71
CA SER A 37 5.47 -13.33 -28.60
C SER A 37 4.14 -13.19 -27.83
N GLU A 38 4.03 -13.76 -26.64
CA GLU A 38 2.82 -13.64 -25.80
C GLU A 38 2.61 -12.21 -25.28
N PHE A 39 3.65 -11.36 -25.21
CA PHE A 39 3.47 -9.96 -24.88
C PHE A 39 2.57 -9.25 -25.90
N MET A 40 2.85 -9.40 -27.18
CA MET A 40 2.04 -8.79 -28.22
C MET A 40 0.63 -9.41 -28.28
N ALA A 41 0.53 -10.73 -28.24
CA ALA A 41 -0.79 -11.40 -28.28
C ALA A 41 -1.67 -11.03 -27.08
N GLY A 42 -1.11 -10.99 -25.86
CA GLY A 42 -1.87 -10.71 -24.63
C GLY A 42 -2.14 -9.23 -24.40
N ASN A 43 -1.24 -8.33 -24.77
CA ASN A 43 -1.42 -6.90 -24.54
C ASN A 43 -2.09 -6.20 -25.71
N PHE A 44 -1.52 -6.31 -26.91
CA PHE A 44 -2.07 -5.71 -28.14
C PHE A 44 -3.25 -6.51 -28.70
N GLY A 45 -3.10 -7.83 -28.89
CA GLY A 45 -4.12 -8.65 -29.53
C GLY A 45 -5.45 -8.70 -28.77
N PHE A 46 -5.40 -8.78 -27.44
CA PHE A 46 -6.60 -8.70 -26.61
C PHE A 46 -7.26 -7.31 -26.71
N ALA A 47 -6.46 -6.23 -26.63
CA ALA A 47 -6.94 -4.86 -26.76
C ALA A 47 -7.63 -4.64 -28.14
N SER A 48 -7.01 -5.12 -29.24
CA SER A 48 -7.60 -5.05 -30.59
C SER A 48 -8.96 -5.75 -30.61
N THR A 49 -9.04 -6.99 -30.14
CA THR A 49 -10.29 -7.75 -30.11
C THR A 49 -11.39 -7.04 -29.30
N LEU A 50 -11.04 -6.43 -28.18
CA LEU A 50 -11.98 -5.67 -27.34
C LEU A 50 -12.54 -4.46 -28.11
N LEU A 51 -11.66 -3.63 -28.68
CA LEU A 51 -12.05 -2.41 -29.37
C LEU A 51 -12.82 -2.71 -30.66
N ASP A 52 -12.42 -3.73 -31.42
CA ASP A 52 -13.15 -4.21 -32.60
C ASP A 52 -14.56 -4.69 -32.24
N THR A 53 -14.71 -5.35 -31.07
CA THR A 53 -16.01 -5.81 -30.59
C THR A 53 -16.91 -4.63 -30.23
N LEU A 54 -16.40 -3.63 -29.50
CA LEU A 54 -17.13 -2.40 -29.19
C LEU A 54 -17.57 -1.67 -30.47
N LYS A 55 -16.64 -1.52 -31.43
CA LYS A 55 -16.91 -0.90 -32.73
C LYS A 55 -17.99 -1.64 -33.53
N ALA A 56 -17.94 -2.97 -33.54
CA ALA A 56 -18.95 -3.81 -34.22
C ALA A 56 -20.36 -3.66 -33.64
N HIS A 57 -20.47 -3.31 -32.37
CA HIS A 57 -21.76 -3.03 -31.72
C HIS A 57 -22.14 -1.54 -31.72
N GLY A 58 -21.33 -0.67 -32.32
CA GLY A 58 -21.54 0.78 -32.29
C GLY A 58 -21.47 1.40 -30.89
N ASN A 59 -20.84 0.69 -29.93
CA ASN A 59 -20.73 1.17 -28.56
C ASN A 59 -19.51 2.10 -28.41
N THR A 60 -19.77 3.35 -28.09
CA THR A 60 -18.76 4.40 -27.88
C THR A 60 -18.58 4.78 -26.41
N CYS A 61 -18.88 3.86 -25.50
CA CYS A 61 -18.65 4.09 -24.07
C CYS A 61 -17.16 4.38 -23.77
N PRO A 62 -16.83 5.08 -22.68
CA PRO A 62 -15.45 5.30 -22.28
C PRO A 62 -14.70 3.97 -22.05
N VAL A 63 -13.46 3.91 -22.52
CA VAL A 63 -12.60 2.71 -22.38
C VAL A 63 -11.28 3.10 -21.73
N MET A 64 -10.99 2.49 -20.60
CA MET A 64 -9.74 2.67 -19.86
C MET A 64 -8.74 1.59 -20.23
N LEU A 65 -7.48 1.98 -20.45
CA LEU A 65 -6.33 1.08 -20.63
C LEU A 65 -5.37 1.17 -19.44
N SER A 66 -5.14 0.05 -18.77
CA SER A 66 -4.03 -0.12 -17.84
C SER A 66 -2.72 -0.30 -18.63
N SER A 67 -2.03 0.80 -18.90
CA SER A 67 -0.69 0.79 -19.48
C SER A 67 0.39 0.83 -18.39
N SER A 68 1.62 1.10 -18.77
CA SER A 68 2.78 1.10 -17.88
C SER A 68 3.73 2.23 -18.23
N ILE A 69 4.43 2.77 -17.24
CA ILE A 69 5.54 3.68 -17.47
C ILE A 69 6.61 3.09 -18.40
N GLN A 70 6.71 1.77 -18.52
CA GLN A 70 7.62 1.12 -19.45
C GLN A 70 7.27 1.38 -20.92
N ALA A 71 6.01 1.76 -21.23
CA ALA A 71 5.60 2.16 -22.58
C ALA A 71 6.28 3.45 -23.07
N THR A 72 6.89 4.24 -22.18
CA THR A 72 7.68 5.41 -22.58
C THR A 72 8.94 5.04 -23.35
N LEU A 73 9.44 3.81 -23.18
CA LEU A 73 10.71 3.31 -23.75
C LEU A 73 11.92 4.20 -23.42
N ILE A 74 11.86 4.97 -22.32
CA ILE A 74 12.93 5.89 -21.92
C ILE A 74 13.88 5.20 -20.93
N GLY A 75 15.17 5.50 -21.03
CA GLY A 75 16.19 5.02 -20.11
C GLY A 75 16.25 3.49 -20.05
N ARG A 76 16.12 2.91 -18.87
CA ARG A 76 16.17 1.46 -18.65
C ARG A 76 15.07 0.67 -19.38
N TYR A 77 14.04 1.33 -19.87
CA TYR A 77 12.91 0.69 -20.55
C TYR A 77 13.07 0.63 -22.08
N GLY A 78 14.12 1.23 -22.65
CA GLY A 78 14.33 1.36 -24.09
C GLY A 78 14.32 0.04 -24.89
N LYS A 79 14.67 -1.08 -24.25
CA LYS A 79 14.65 -2.42 -24.83
C LYS A 79 13.55 -3.33 -24.27
N SER A 80 12.59 -2.79 -23.54
CA SER A 80 11.52 -3.56 -22.91
C SER A 80 10.49 -4.02 -23.94
N ASP A 81 10.43 -5.32 -24.25
CA ASP A 81 9.40 -5.86 -25.14
C ASP A 81 8.00 -5.80 -24.51
N TYR A 82 7.93 -5.90 -23.20
CA TYR A 82 6.70 -5.54 -22.46
C TYR A 82 6.32 -4.07 -22.71
N GLY A 83 7.28 -3.14 -22.60
CA GLY A 83 7.05 -1.72 -22.87
C GLY A 83 6.56 -1.47 -24.29
N LYS A 84 7.18 -2.09 -25.29
CA LYS A 84 6.76 -2.01 -26.70
C LYS A 84 5.33 -2.52 -26.90
N SER A 85 4.98 -3.64 -26.29
CA SER A 85 3.62 -4.21 -26.40
C SER A 85 2.55 -3.31 -25.74
N LYS A 86 2.90 -2.63 -24.64
CA LYS A 86 2.01 -1.65 -24.00
C LYS A 86 1.88 -0.41 -24.86
N LEU A 87 2.96 0.12 -25.43
CA LEU A 87 2.93 1.26 -26.34
C LEU A 87 2.05 0.98 -27.57
N ALA A 88 2.19 -0.18 -28.20
CA ALA A 88 1.32 -0.58 -29.31
C ALA A 88 -0.17 -0.62 -28.90
N GLY A 89 -0.47 -1.06 -27.66
CA GLY A 89 -1.81 -0.98 -27.11
C GLY A 89 -2.32 0.46 -26.94
N GLU A 90 -1.46 1.38 -26.47
CA GLU A 90 -1.82 2.81 -26.33
C GLU A 90 -2.16 3.43 -27.70
N GLU A 91 -1.33 3.21 -28.69
CA GLU A 91 -1.54 3.69 -30.06
C GLU A 91 -2.87 3.19 -30.61
N LEU A 92 -3.21 1.93 -30.38
CA LEU A 92 -4.46 1.34 -30.78
C LEU A 92 -5.68 2.03 -30.11
N PHE A 93 -5.58 2.37 -28.82
CA PHE A 93 -6.63 3.07 -28.09
C PHE A 93 -6.82 4.50 -28.61
N PHE A 94 -5.73 5.23 -28.86
CA PHE A 94 -5.82 6.58 -29.42
C PHE A 94 -6.40 6.57 -30.84
N GLU A 95 -6.04 5.62 -31.69
CA GLU A 95 -6.62 5.50 -33.03
C GLU A 95 -8.11 5.10 -32.96
N TYR A 96 -8.49 4.22 -32.02
CA TYR A 96 -9.90 3.90 -31.76
C TYR A 96 -10.70 5.14 -31.36
N SER A 97 -10.19 5.96 -30.43
CA SER A 97 -10.83 7.21 -30.04
C SER A 97 -11.01 8.17 -31.21
N LYS A 98 -9.96 8.34 -32.01
CA LYS A 98 -9.97 9.23 -33.18
C LYS A 98 -10.99 8.79 -34.24
N THR A 99 -11.16 7.47 -34.44
CA THR A 99 -12.05 6.93 -35.48
C THR A 99 -13.49 6.80 -35.04
N THR A 100 -13.76 6.60 -33.75
CA THR A 100 -15.11 6.36 -33.22
C THR A 100 -15.69 7.52 -32.42
N GLY A 101 -14.84 8.47 -31.96
CA GLY A 101 -15.21 9.51 -31.01
C GLY A 101 -15.37 9.01 -29.56
N ALA A 102 -15.11 7.73 -29.28
CA ALA A 102 -15.21 7.18 -27.92
C ALA A 102 -14.12 7.77 -27.01
N PRO A 103 -14.45 8.17 -25.78
CA PRO A 103 -13.43 8.61 -24.82
C PRO A 103 -12.50 7.45 -24.45
N VAL A 104 -11.18 7.70 -24.46
CA VAL A 104 -10.17 6.74 -23.98
C VAL A 104 -9.40 7.34 -22.81
N LEU A 105 -9.10 6.49 -21.83
CA LEU A 105 -8.38 6.84 -20.62
C LEU A 105 -7.15 5.92 -20.52
N VAL A 106 -5.98 6.44 -20.88
CA VAL A 106 -4.75 5.65 -20.90
C VAL A 106 -3.90 6.00 -19.68
N TYR A 107 -3.77 5.04 -18.75
CA TYR A 107 -2.98 5.20 -17.52
C TYR A 107 -1.62 4.51 -17.66
N ARG A 108 -0.53 5.29 -17.66
CA ARG A 108 0.84 4.77 -17.58
C ARG A 108 1.26 4.55 -16.13
N PHE A 109 0.76 3.48 -15.52
CA PHE A 109 1.06 3.21 -14.11
C PHE A 109 2.56 2.99 -13.88
N PRO A 110 3.15 3.62 -12.83
CA PRO A 110 4.44 3.22 -12.29
C PRO A 110 4.32 1.90 -11.54
N ASN A 111 5.26 1.57 -10.65
CA ASN A 111 5.14 0.36 -9.86
C ASN A 111 3.97 0.48 -8.86
N LEU A 112 3.05 -0.47 -8.92
CA LEU A 112 1.95 -0.56 -7.98
C LEU A 112 2.35 -1.38 -6.77
N PHE A 113 1.85 -1.00 -5.59
CA PHE A 113 1.98 -1.79 -4.37
C PHE A 113 0.69 -1.75 -3.57
N GLY A 114 0.50 -2.74 -2.71
CA GLY A 114 -0.68 -2.81 -1.86
C GLY A 114 -0.93 -4.22 -1.33
N LYS A 115 -1.99 -4.33 -0.57
CA LYS A 115 -2.44 -5.56 0.09
C LYS A 115 -2.70 -6.68 -0.94
N TRP A 116 -2.39 -7.92 -0.55
CA TRP A 116 -2.71 -9.17 -1.27
C TRP A 116 -2.07 -9.32 -2.66
N CYS A 117 -1.12 -8.47 -3.02
CA CYS A 117 -0.33 -8.66 -4.24
C CYS A 117 0.48 -9.97 -4.13
N ARG A 118 0.50 -10.77 -5.20
CA ARG A 118 1.23 -12.05 -5.22
C ARG A 118 2.73 -11.81 -5.00
N PRO A 119 3.32 -12.34 -3.90
CA PRO A 119 4.74 -12.22 -3.64
C PRO A 119 5.56 -13.08 -4.60
N ASN A 120 6.86 -12.78 -4.72
CA ASN A 120 7.81 -13.49 -5.60
C ASN A 120 7.36 -13.57 -7.07
N TYR A 121 6.60 -12.58 -7.50
CA TYR A 121 6.11 -12.49 -8.88
C TYR A 121 6.54 -11.17 -9.55
N ASN A 122 5.80 -10.09 -9.39
CA ASN A 122 6.04 -8.83 -10.12
C ASN A 122 6.25 -7.59 -9.24
N SER A 123 6.09 -7.72 -7.94
CA SER A 123 6.23 -6.62 -7.00
C SER A 123 7.37 -6.87 -6.02
N ALA A 124 8.37 -6.00 -6.04
CA ALA A 124 9.44 -6.03 -5.03
C ALA A 124 8.88 -5.77 -3.63
N VAL A 125 7.94 -4.81 -3.48
CA VAL A 125 7.28 -4.49 -2.20
C VAL A 125 6.56 -5.72 -1.65
N ALA A 126 5.73 -6.39 -2.47
CA ALA A 126 5.02 -7.60 -2.06
C ALA A 126 5.99 -8.71 -1.63
N THR A 127 7.07 -8.89 -2.39
CA THR A 127 8.10 -9.89 -2.09
C THR A 127 8.81 -9.58 -0.78
N PHE A 128 9.18 -8.32 -0.53
CA PHE A 128 9.85 -7.93 0.71
C PHE A 128 8.89 -8.02 1.90
N CYS A 129 7.64 -7.55 1.77
CA CYS A 129 6.65 -7.69 2.84
C CYS A 129 6.43 -9.14 3.22
N ASN A 130 6.18 -10.02 2.24
CA ASN A 130 5.99 -11.44 2.48
C ASN A 130 7.21 -12.09 3.11
N ASN A 131 8.39 -11.89 2.50
CA ASN A 131 9.58 -12.61 2.94
C ASN A 131 10.02 -12.15 4.35
N ILE A 132 9.98 -10.85 4.64
CA ILE A 132 10.31 -10.34 5.98
C ILE A 132 9.27 -10.79 7.01
N ALA A 133 7.96 -10.80 6.65
CA ALA A 133 6.91 -11.30 7.53
C ALA A 133 7.09 -12.78 7.89
N HIS A 134 7.68 -13.59 7.01
CA HIS A 134 7.91 -15.02 7.20
C HIS A 134 9.35 -15.39 7.55
N ASP A 135 10.21 -14.40 7.87
CA ASP A 135 11.65 -14.59 8.14
C ASP A 135 12.41 -15.30 7.00
N LEU A 136 11.93 -15.10 5.76
CA LEU A 136 12.59 -15.62 4.57
C LEU A 136 13.66 -14.63 4.08
N PRO A 137 14.70 -15.10 3.39
CA PRO A 137 15.73 -14.23 2.86
C PRO A 137 15.18 -13.29 1.79
N ILE A 138 15.71 -12.07 1.76
CA ILE A 138 15.48 -11.11 0.68
C ILE A 138 16.80 -10.79 -0.01
N ARG A 139 16.71 -10.47 -1.30
CA ARG A 139 17.86 -9.99 -2.07
C ARG A 139 17.58 -8.59 -2.58
N VAL A 140 18.45 -7.65 -2.23
CA VAL A 140 18.46 -6.28 -2.71
C VAL A 140 19.73 -6.09 -3.51
N ASN A 141 19.62 -5.99 -4.83
CA ASN A 141 20.81 -5.88 -5.69
C ASN A 141 21.49 -4.52 -5.56
N ASP A 142 20.68 -3.46 -5.53
CA ASP A 142 21.15 -2.08 -5.35
C ASP A 142 20.12 -1.33 -4.49
N PRO A 143 20.45 -1.05 -3.22
CA PRO A 143 19.54 -0.35 -2.31
C PRO A 143 19.32 1.12 -2.68
N SER A 144 20.16 1.73 -3.52
CA SER A 144 20.07 3.14 -3.91
C SER A 144 19.04 3.38 -5.03
N VAL A 145 18.55 2.33 -5.67
CA VAL A 145 17.56 2.43 -6.76
C VAL A 145 16.31 3.16 -6.28
N VAL A 146 16.01 4.26 -6.92
CA VAL A 146 14.79 5.05 -6.64
C VAL A 146 13.59 4.38 -7.29
N MET A 147 12.54 4.18 -6.48
CA MET A 147 11.26 3.62 -6.90
C MET A 147 10.18 4.71 -6.89
N HIS A 148 9.39 4.75 -7.94
CA HIS A 148 8.14 5.50 -7.98
C HIS A 148 7.00 4.51 -7.80
N LEU A 149 6.21 4.72 -6.75
CA LEU A 149 5.23 3.76 -6.26
C LEU A 149 3.86 4.41 -6.12
N VAL A 150 2.83 3.72 -6.60
CA VAL A 150 1.43 4.10 -6.40
C VAL A 150 0.73 3.02 -5.57
N TYR A 151 -0.02 3.44 -4.57
CA TYR A 151 -0.76 2.53 -3.71
C TYR A 151 -2.06 2.08 -4.38
N ILE A 152 -2.41 0.82 -4.20
CA ILE A 152 -3.55 0.22 -4.91
C ILE A 152 -4.89 0.92 -4.60
N ASP A 153 -5.10 1.38 -3.37
CA ASP A 153 -6.34 2.06 -3.01
C ASP A 153 -6.44 3.42 -3.71
N ASP A 154 -5.30 4.15 -3.88
CA ASP A 154 -5.27 5.41 -4.65
C ASP A 154 -5.62 5.17 -6.14
N VAL A 155 -5.20 4.01 -6.70
CA VAL A 155 -5.59 3.61 -8.07
C VAL A 155 -7.09 3.35 -8.14
N VAL A 156 -7.65 2.64 -7.15
CA VAL A 156 -9.09 2.34 -7.11
C VAL A 156 -9.92 3.61 -7.02
N ASP A 157 -9.51 4.56 -6.16
CA ASP A 157 -10.18 5.85 -5.98
C ASP A 157 -10.15 6.67 -7.28
N GLU A 158 -9.02 6.69 -7.98
CA GLU A 158 -8.88 7.32 -9.28
C GLU A 158 -9.79 6.68 -10.32
N LEU A 159 -9.81 5.35 -10.41
CA LEU A 159 -10.66 4.65 -11.38
C LEU A 159 -12.17 4.83 -11.08
N ILE A 160 -12.56 4.95 -9.81
CA ILE A 160 -13.92 5.30 -9.42
C ILE A 160 -14.24 6.76 -9.82
N SER A 161 -13.29 7.67 -9.66
CA SER A 161 -13.43 9.06 -10.11
C SER A 161 -13.59 9.14 -11.62
N ALA A 162 -12.84 8.32 -12.36
CA ALA A 162 -12.91 8.21 -13.82
C ALA A 162 -14.28 7.72 -14.33
N LEU A 163 -14.94 6.82 -13.58
CA LEU A 163 -16.33 6.44 -13.89
C LEU A 163 -17.30 7.63 -13.90
N GLY A 164 -17.03 8.62 -13.07
CA GLY A 164 -17.80 9.86 -12.99
C GLY A 164 -17.30 10.97 -13.92
N GLY A 165 -16.36 10.69 -14.82
CA GLY A 165 -15.75 11.67 -15.73
C GLY A 165 -14.88 12.71 -15.00
N ARG A 166 -14.24 12.32 -13.88
CA ARG A 166 -13.38 13.18 -13.05
C ARG A 166 -11.98 12.57 -12.92
N GLU A 167 -11.52 11.95 -13.98
CA GLU A 167 -10.16 11.45 -14.07
C GLU A 167 -9.11 12.57 -14.03
N HIS A 168 -7.95 12.30 -13.42
CA HIS A 168 -6.82 13.20 -13.49
C HIS A 168 -6.06 13.00 -14.81
N ARG A 169 -5.90 14.07 -15.57
CA ARG A 169 -5.21 14.04 -16.88
C ARG A 169 -3.91 14.82 -16.87
N ASN A 170 -2.95 14.29 -17.60
CA ASN A 170 -1.68 14.92 -17.93
C ASN A 170 -1.46 14.79 -19.45
N GLY A 171 -1.86 15.81 -20.22
CA GLY A 171 -1.94 15.74 -21.68
C GLY A 171 -2.94 14.70 -22.15
N ASP A 172 -2.50 13.80 -23.03
CA ASP A 172 -3.33 12.72 -23.58
C ASP A 172 -3.49 11.52 -22.62
N TYR A 173 -2.74 11.50 -21.54
CA TYR A 173 -2.72 10.41 -20.56
C TYR A 173 -3.48 10.76 -19.30
N CYS A 174 -3.88 9.70 -18.60
CA CYS A 174 -4.40 9.83 -17.24
C CYS A 174 -3.35 9.39 -16.22
N GLU A 175 -3.42 9.93 -15.01
CA GLU A 175 -2.48 9.62 -13.95
C GLU A 175 -3.18 9.48 -12.60
N VAL A 176 -2.56 8.75 -11.68
CA VAL A 176 -2.94 8.75 -10.27
C VAL A 176 -2.18 9.88 -9.59
N PRO A 177 -2.86 10.83 -8.93
CA PRO A 177 -2.21 12.05 -8.44
C PRO A 177 -1.22 11.82 -7.29
N VAL A 178 -1.30 10.67 -6.61
CA VAL A 178 -0.44 10.35 -5.48
C VAL A 178 0.64 9.34 -5.89
N VAL A 179 1.87 9.81 -6.04
CA VAL A 179 3.04 8.99 -6.34
C VAL A 179 4.07 9.14 -5.21
N HIS A 180 4.46 8.03 -4.62
CA HIS A 180 5.49 7.99 -3.58
C HIS A 180 6.86 7.69 -4.19
N THR A 181 7.87 8.42 -3.75
CA THR A 181 9.26 8.24 -4.21
C THR A 181 10.14 7.85 -3.04
N ILE A 182 10.77 6.68 -3.13
CA ILE A 182 11.63 6.13 -2.07
C ILE A 182 12.67 5.21 -2.68
N THR A 183 13.82 5.04 -2.01
CA THR A 183 14.82 4.06 -2.42
C THR A 183 14.40 2.63 -2.06
N LEU A 184 14.92 1.67 -2.81
CA LEU A 184 14.67 0.24 -2.53
C LEU A 184 15.16 -0.15 -1.14
N GLY A 185 16.32 0.41 -0.70
CA GLY A 185 16.83 0.25 0.67
C GLY A 185 15.88 0.81 1.71
N GLY A 186 15.35 2.02 1.52
CA GLY A 186 14.40 2.65 2.44
C GLY A 186 13.11 1.84 2.61
N ILE A 187 12.60 1.21 1.55
CA ILE A 187 11.46 0.28 1.65
C ILE A 187 11.79 -0.89 2.60
N VAL A 188 12.97 -1.51 2.41
CA VAL A 188 13.39 -2.66 3.22
C VAL A 188 13.59 -2.26 4.69
N GLU A 189 14.20 -1.11 4.95
CA GLU A 189 14.41 -0.60 6.32
C GLU A 189 13.07 -0.39 7.04
N LEU A 190 12.10 0.23 6.38
CA LEU A 190 10.76 0.41 6.94
C LEU A 190 10.10 -0.94 7.25
N ILE A 191 10.10 -1.89 6.30
CA ILE A 191 9.47 -3.19 6.53
C ILE A 191 10.16 -3.96 7.67
N ARG A 192 11.49 -3.87 7.78
CA ARG A 192 12.24 -4.47 8.90
C ARG A 192 11.87 -3.82 10.24
N SER A 193 11.67 -2.51 10.26
CA SER A 193 11.21 -1.82 11.48
C SER A 193 9.83 -2.32 11.92
N PHE A 194 8.92 -2.56 10.97
CA PHE A 194 7.60 -3.15 11.26
C PHE A 194 7.73 -4.55 11.85
N ARG A 195 8.64 -5.36 11.31
CA ARG A 195 8.90 -6.73 11.83
C ARG A 195 9.45 -6.72 13.26
N GLN A 196 10.17 -5.66 13.64
CA GLN A 196 10.77 -5.52 14.97
C GLN A 196 9.80 -4.97 16.02
N MET A 197 8.66 -4.42 15.63
CA MET A 197 7.69 -3.78 16.54
C MET A 197 7.30 -4.64 17.76
N PRO A 198 7.03 -5.95 17.64
CA PRO A 198 6.68 -6.76 18.81
C PRO A 198 7.78 -6.77 19.89
N GLY A 199 9.05 -6.70 19.48
CA GLY A 199 10.19 -6.69 20.42
C GLY A 199 10.53 -5.31 20.95
N THR A 200 10.35 -4.27 20.15
CA THR A 200 10.66 -2.88 20.51
C THR A 200 9.47 -2.13 21.11
N LEU A 201 8.26 -2.65 20.94
CA LEU A 201 6.98 -2.02 21.25
C LEU A 201 6.79 -0.66 20.54
N SER A 202 7.62 -0.37 19.55
CA SER A 202 7.63 0.90 18.83
C SER A 202 6.60 0.89 17.70
N VAL A 203 5.80 1.95 17.59
CA VAL A 203 4.89 2.17 16.48
C VAL A 203 5.59 3.06 15.45
N PRO A 204 5.49 2.74 14.14
CA PRO A 204 6.05 3.58 13.10
C PRO A 204 5.34 4.94 13.04
N ASP A 205 5.99 5.93 12.43
CA ASP A 205 5.33 7.21 12.17
C ASP A 205 4.26 7.04 11.08
N LEU A 206 3.02 6.88 11.51
CA LEU A 206 1.86 6.75 10.63
C LEU A 206 1.32 8.10 10.13
N SER A 207 1.94 9.22 10.49
CA SER A 207 1.66 10.53 9.90
C SER A 207 2.23 10.63 8.48
N ASP A 208 3.32 9.90 8.19
CA ASP A 208 3.82 9.73 6.82
C ASP A 208 2.91 8.79 6.02
N ALA A 209 2.34 9.34 4.93
CA ALA A 209 1.37 8.63 4.11
C ALA A 209 1.94 7.35 3.47
N PHE A 210 3.20 7.36 3.04
CA PHE A 210 3.85 6.18 2.47
C PHE A 210 4.05 5.10 3.53
N THR A 211 4.60 5.45 4.67
CA THR A 211 4.81 4.52 5.80
C THR A 211 3.50 3.88 6.24
N LYS A 212 2.42 4.65 6.35
CA LYS A 212 1.08 4.13 6.68
C LYS A 212 0.59 3.10 5.66
N LYS A 213 0.69 3.39 4.37
CA LYS A 213 0.29 2.51 3.27
C LYS A 213 1.15 1.25 3.20
N LEU A 214 2.47 1.41 3.39
CA LEU A 214 3.41 0.29 3.41
C LEU A 214 3.18 -0.62 4.62
N TYR A 215 2.90 -0.05 5.79
CA TYR A 215 2.55 -0.82 6.98
C TYR A 215 1.26 -1.62 6.79
N SER A 216 0.21 -1.00 6.24
CA SER A 216 -1.03 -1.70 5.89
C SER A 216 -0.79 -2.84 4.89
N THR A 217 0.12 -2.64 3.93
CA THR A 217 0.54 -3.67 2.99
C THR A 217 1.27 -4.81 3.70
N TYR A 218 2.23 -4.48 4.59
CA TYR A 218 2.98 -5.48 5.37
C TYR A 218 2.06 -6.36 6.23
N LEU A 219 1.07 -5.75 6.90
CA LEU A 219 0.11 -6.48 7.73
C LEU A 219 -0.68 -7.53 6.93
N SER A 220 -0.94 -7.31 5.64
CA SER A 220 -1.65 -8.29 4.80
C SER A 220 -0.84 -9.56 4.48
N TYR A 221 0.46 -9.56 4.78
CA TYR A 221 1.36 -10.71 4.64
C TYR A 221 1.76 -11.33 5.98
N LEU A 222 1.34 -10.72 7.09
CA LEU A 222 1.68 -11.23 8.40
C LEU A 222 0.95 -12.56 8.66
N PRO A 223 1.65 -13.64 9.06
CA PRO A 223 1.00 -14.89 9.43
C PRO A 223 0.13 -14.72 10.68
N GLU A 224 -0.97 -15.46 10.75
CA GLU A 224 -1.99 -15.33 11.82
C GLU A 224 -1.40 -15.45 13.21
N GLU A 225 -0.48 -16.37 13.41
CA GLU A 225 0.22 -16.62 14.68
C GLU A 225 1.10 -15.44 15.14
N ARG A 226 1.34 -14.46 14.28
CA ARG A 226 2.14 -13.27 14.59
C ARG A 226 1.32 -12.01 14.85
N PHE A 227 0.00 -12.11 14.82
CA PHE A 227 -0.88 -10.99 15.19
C PHE A 227 -0.87 -10.71 16.69
N SER A 228 -0.56 -11.71 17.50
CA SER A 228 -0.42 -11.56 18.94
C SER A 228 1.00 -11.83 19.39
N TYR A 229 1.44 -11.14 20.41
CA TYR A 229 2.73 -11.34 21.04
C TYR A 229 2.66 -11.05 22.54
N PRO A 230 3.42 -11.77 23.38
CA PRO A 230 3.43 -11.53 24.82
C PRO A 230 4.13 -10.23 25.16
N LEU A 231 3.59 -9.49 26.13
CA LEU A 231 4.24 -8.33 26.71
C LEU A 231 5.11 -8.75 27.87
N LYS A 232 6.29 -8.14 27.99
CA LYS A 232 7.18 -8.37 29.11
C LYS A 232 6.67 -7.66 30.36
N MET A 233 6.23 -8.45 31.34
CA MET A 233 5.88 -7.94 32.67
C MET A 233 7.12 -7.95 33.57
N ASN A 234 7.56 -6.77 34.03
CA ASN A 234 8.60 -6.65 35.02
C ASN A 234 7.94 -6.69 36.40
N VAL A 235 8.27 -7.70 37.20
CA VAL A 235 7.67 -7.96 38.53
C VAL A 235 8.73 -7.83 39.60
N ASP A 236 8.40 -7.11 40.71
CA ASP A 236 9.23 -7.01 41.91
C ASP A 236 8.34 -7.00 43.19
N ASP A 237 8.95 -6.77 44.33
CA ASP A 237 8.25 -6.75 45.62
C ASP A 237 7.18 -5.64 45.72
N ARG A 238 7.27 -4.62 44.88
CA ARG A 238 6.38 -3.46 44.83
C ARG A 238 5.17 -3.68 43.93
N GLY A 239 5.20 -4.69 43.07
CA GLY A 239 4.15 -4.98 42.10
C GLY A 239 4.70 -5.30 40.71
N SER A 240 4.06 -4.81 39.66
CA SER A 240 4.51 -5.04 38.28
C SER A 240 4.44 -3.80 37.44
N PHE A 241 5.26 -3.78 36.39
CA PHE A 241 5.27 -2.75 35.34
C PHE A 241 5.32 -3.41 33.96
N THR A 242 4.38 -3.06 33.09
CA THR A 242 4.31 -3.61 31.73
C THR A 242 4.18 -2.46 30.75
N GLU A 243 5.16 -2.30 29.88
CA GLU A 243 5.08 -1.38 28.77
C GLU A 243 4.25 -2.01 27.65
N ILE A 244 3.30 -1.25 27.09
CA ILE A 244 2.38 -1.75 26.06
C ILE A 244 2.79 -1.22 24.68
N ILE A 245 3.11 0.08 24.61
CA ILE A 245 3.42 0.76 23.35
C ILE A 245 4.37 1.94 23.61
N ARG A 246 5.22 2.19 22.63
CA ARG A 246 6.15 3.31 22.60
C ARG A 246 6.10 4.01 21.24
N THR A 247 6.24 5.33 21.27
CA THR A 247 6.47 6.14 20.07
C THR A 247 7.77 6.94 20.24
N SER A 248 8.39 7.30 19.13
CA SER A 248 9.65 8.06 19.15
C SER A 248 9.47 9.50 19.66
N ASP A 249 8.30 10.08 19.44
CA ASP A 249 7.99 11.51 19.65
C ASP A 249 6.92 11.78 20.70
N ARG A 250 6.07 10.78 21.03
CA ARG A 250 4.89 10.96 21.89
C ARG A 250 4.96 10.17 23.21
N GLY A 251 6.10 9.50 23.47
CA GLY A 251 6.33 8.77 24.70
C GLY A 251 5.83 7.33 24.69
N GLN A 252 5.41 6.83 25.85
CA GLN A 252 5.01 5.44 26.05
C GLN A 252 3.69 5.35 26.82
N PHE A 253 2.97 4.25 26.60
CA PHE A 253 1.85 3.83 27.41
C PHE A 253 2.20 2.53 28.13
N SER A 254 1.94 2.51 29.46
CA SER A 254 2.27 1.37 30.30
C SER A 254 1.22 1.14 31.39
N VAL A 255 1.16 -0.11 31.85
CA VAL A 255 0.33 -0.51 33.00
C VAL A 255 1.23 -0.74 34.20
N ASN A 256 0.89 -0.11 35.31
CA ASN A 256 1.60 -0.25 36.58
C ASN A 256 0.64 -0.80 37.63
N ILE A 257 0.95 -1.98 38.18
CA ILE A 257 0.23 -2.57 39.28
C ILE A 257 1.07 -2.39 40.55
N SER A 258 0.50 -1.72 41.56
CA SER A 258 1.17 -1.49 42.83
C SER A 258 0.51 -2.29 43.95
N LYS A 259 1.31 -2.91 44.82
CA LYS A 259 0.80 -3.58 46.01
C LYS A 259 0.38 -2.55 47.05
N PRO A 260 -0.57 -2.89 47.94
CA PRO A 260 -0.99 -2.00 49.03
C PRO A 260 0.18 -1.55 49.90
N GLY A 261 0.19 -0.29 50.31
CA GLY A 261 1.21 0.29 51.20
C GLY A 261 2.59 0.56 50.53
N VAL A 262 2.73 0.33 49.23
CA VAL A 262 3.98 0.55 48.54
C VAL A 262 4.06 1.96 47.97
N THR A 263 5.18 2.64 48.23
CA THR A 263 5.53 3.92 47.63
C THR A 263 6.48 3.68 46.43
N LYS A 264 6.12 4.23 45.27
CA LYS A 264 6.96 4.23 44.05
C LYS A 264 7.26 5.68 43.66
N GLY A 265 8.27 5.89 42.85
CA GLY A 265 8.67 7.22 42.38
C GLY A 265 9.85 7.75 43.12
N GLN A 266 9.71 8.90 43.81
CA GLN A 266 10.79 9.67 44.45
C GLN A 266 11.86 10.15 43.45
N HIS A 267 11.40 10.53 42.24
CA HIS A 267 12.22 11.07 41.16
C HIS A 267 11.46 12.18 40.44
N TRP A 268 12.14 12.92 39.67
CA TRP A 268 11.61 14.02 38.87
C TRP A 268 12.09 13.93 37.45
N HIS A 269 11.32 14.55 36.53
CA HIS A 269 11.66 14.61 35.12
C HIS A 269 11.74 16.05 34.64
N HIS A 270 12.80 16.39 33.88
CA HIS A 270 12.96 17.73 33.30
C HIS A 270 12.18 17.89 31.98
N THR A 271 11.97 16.78 31.22
CA THR A 271 11.48 16.82 29.85
C THR A 271 10.29 15.88 29.62
N LYS A 272 9.83 15.20 30.66
CA LYS A 272 8.77 14.18 30.53
C LYS A 272 7.52 14.63 31.27
N ASN A 273 6.39 14.66 30.54
CA ASN A 273 5.06 14.80 31.12
C ASN A 273 4.45 13.43 31.36
N GLU A 274 3.85 13.21 32.51
CA GLU A 274 3.18 11.96 32.87
C GLU A 274 1.71 12.22 33.17
N LYS A 275 0.84 11.35 32.65
CA LYS A 275 -0.56 11.26 33.03
C LYS A 275 -0.79 9.94 33.74
N PHE A 276 -1.45 9.99 34.88
CA PHE A 276 -1.86 8.80 35.61
C PHE A 276 -3.37 8.64 35.53
N VAL A 277 -3.81 7.40 35.26
CA VAL A 277 -5.21 7.00 35.32
C VAL A 277 -5.30 5.83 36.27
N VAL A 278 -6.07 5.96 37.35
CA VAL A 278 -6.33 4.86 38.27
C VAL A 278 -7.48 4.04 37.72
N VAL A 279 -7.19 2.82 37.27
CA VAL A 279 -8.18 1.90 36.68
C VAL A 279 -8.87 1.07 37.77
N SER A 280 -8.15 0.73 38.84
CA SER A 280 -8.69 -0.04 39.96
C SER A 280 -7.96 0.31 41.27
N GLY A 281 -8.68 0.35 42.37
CA GLY A 281 -8.15 0.67 43.71
C GLY A 281 -8.05 2.18 43.99
N HIS A 282 -7.21 2.54 44.94
CA HIS A 282 -6.94 3.92 45.33
C HIS A 282 -5.44 4.14 45.47
N GLY A 283 -4.96 5.29 45.04
CA GLY A 283 -3.54 5.68 45.14
C GLY A 283 -3.42 7.17 45.48
N LEU A 284 -2.44 7.52 46.29
CA LEU A 284 -2.06 8.89 46.56
C LEU A 284 -0.85 9.22 45.67
N ILE A 285 -0.94 10.28 44.89
CA ILE A 285 0.16 10.78 44.03
C ILE A 285 0.63 12.14 44.61
N PRO A 286 1.62 12.15 45.54
CA PRO A 286 2.18 13.41 46.04
C PRO A 286 3.03 14.05 44.93
N VAL A 287 2.74 15.28 44.57
CA VAL A 287 3.52 16.08 43.62
C VAL A 287 4.20 17.23 44.33
N SER A 288 5.50 17.36 44.16
CA SER A 288 6.27 18.48 44.67
C SER A 288 6.74 19.38 43.54
N TYR A 289 6.33 20.63 43.54
CA TYR A 289 6.76 21.66 42.60
C TYR A 289 7.81 22.54 43.25
N THR A 290 9.07 22.29 42.98
CA THR A 290 10.15 23.12 43.54
C THR A 290 10.35 24.44 42.81
N HIS A 291 9.73 24.64 41.63
CA HIS A 291 9.93 25.82 40.76
C HIS A 291 8.68 26.45 40.17
N LEU A 292 7.49 25.95 40.44
CA LEU A 292 6.24 26.56 39.99
C LEU A 292 5.47 27.13 41.17
N ARG A 293 5.10 28.42 41.09
CA ARG A 293 4.21 29.05 42.07
C ARG A 293 2.86 28.33 42.01
N ALA A 294 2.47 27.79 43.15
CA ALA A 294 1.25 27.04 43.32
C ALA A 294 0.01 27.88 42.97
N HIS A 295 -0.75 27.41 42.00
CA HIS A 295 -2.19 27.68 41.85
C HIS A 295 -3.01 26.43 41.59
N GLU A 296 -2.43 25.26 41.72
CA GLU A 296 -3.17 24.01 41.65
C GLU A 296 -3.00 23.24 42.94
N THR A 297 -4.11 23.09 43.64
CA THR A 297 -4.17 22.27 44.84
C THR A 297 -4.20 20.78 44.46
N PRO A 298 -3.66 19.89 45.34
CA PRO A 298 -3.66 18.43 45.11
C PRO A 298 -5.03 17.78 44.96
N GLU A 299 -6.09 18.55 45.05
CA GLU A 299 -7.48 18.10 45.07
C GLU A 299 -8.09 17.87 43.68
N HIS A 300 -7.34 18.16 42.59
CA HIS A 300 -7.82 18.08 41.22
C HIS A 300 -7.06 17.09 40.33
N LEU A 301 -6.34 16.12 40.91
CA LEU A 301 -5.71 15.01 40.19
C LEU A 301 -6.46 13.71 40.43
#